data_2146216b4fcfd01bcb6a38e35e2cd26f
#
_entry.id   2146216b4fcfd01bcb6a38e35e2cd26f
#
_cell.length_a   1.000
_cell.length_b   1.000
_cell.length_c   1.000
_cell.angle_alpha   90.00
_cell.angle_beta   90.00
_cell.angle_gamma   90.00
#
_symmetry.space_group_name_H-M   'P 1'
#
loop_
_entity.id
_entity.type
_entity.pdbx_description
1 polymer ?
#
loop_
_entity_poly.entity_id
_entity_poly.type
_entity_poly.pdbx_seq_one_letter_code
_entity_poly.pdbx_strand_id
1 'polypeptide(L)'
;MTPRQDWMTKAVDADYWDRETQHLRGGEQVFRTNIEVAKQRFNQTGGIHTAQMMYGCELDDDGTIRGFNLQGYDGEDFISLDLNTLTWTAANQKAVITKQTWDLKHQHIQGWKNYLQITCIDWLNKYLDHGRDTLQKKVPPVVSLLHRDDSSPVICHATGFSPSGVVMFWQKDRLELHDDVTVGETVPNGDGTFQKRISLTVLPEDLRGHVYTCTVQHISDNHDIVKTVMEKEILSNSNSGHPLTLISVYLSVSLLVVAIGIGAFLVWRKRSNSGFVPAKSKIYMQKLSTY
;
A
#
# COMPACT_ATOMS: atom_id res chain seq x y z
N MET A 1 -21.94 7.08 1.37
CA MET A 1 -21.21 6.28 0.34
C MET A 1 -21.19 7.03 -0.99
N THR A 2 -20.21 6.78 -1.84
CA THR A 2 -20.12 7.34 -3.19
C THR A 2 -19.60 6.29 -4.17
N PRO A 3 -20.01 6.30 -5.44
CA PRO A 3 -19.45 5.38 -6.42
C PRO A 3 -17.96 5.63 -6.63
N ARG A 4 -17.20 4.58 -6.82
CA ARG A 4 -15.74 4.65 -7.08
C ARG A 4 -15.40 4.27 -8.53
N GLN A 5 -16.38 3.75 -9.28
CA GLN A 5 -16.28 3.39 -10.68
C GLN A 5 -17.56 3.84 -11.41
N ASP A 6 -17.42 4.34 -12.63
CA ASP A 6 -18.55 4.97 -13.37
C ASP A 6 -19.70 4.00 -13.65
N TRP A 7 -19.43 2.71 -13.86
CA TRP A 7 -20.45 1.70 -14.11
C TRP A 7 -21.40 1.51 -12.91
N MET A 8 -20.94 1.80 -11.67
CA MET A 8 -21.77 1.70 -10.47
C MET A 8 -22.97 2.69 -10.51
N THR A 9 -22.83 3.83 -11.15
CA THR A 9 -23.96 4.80 -11.30
C THR A 9 -25.07 4.28 -12.22
N LYS A 10 -24.74 3.30 -13.07
CA LYS A 10 -25.70 2.63 -13.95
C LYS A 10 -26.32 1.39 -13.29
N ALA A 11 -25.62 0.78 -12.36
CA ALA A 11 -26.07 -0.42 -11.66
C ALA A 11 -27.13 -0.17 -10.58
N VAL A 12 -27.16 1.04 -10.01
CA VAL A 12 -28.03 1.39 -8.88
C VAL A 12 -28.77 2.70 -9.12
N ASP A 13 -29.92 2.88 -8.44
CA ASP A 13 -30.69 4.12 -8.47
C ASP A 13 -30.00 5.25 -7.68
N ALA A 14 -30.50 6.49 -7.86
CA ALA A 14 -29.94 7.67 -7.19
C ALA A 14 -30.06 7.58 -5.66
N ASP A 15 -31.16 7.00 -5.15
CA ASP A 15 -31.46 6.93 -3.72
C ASP A 15 -30.64 5.83 -3.01
N TYR A 16 -30.04 4.91 -3.76
CA TYR A 16 -29.21 3.83 -3.23
C TYR A 16 -28.10 4.36 -2.32
N TRP A 17 -27.40 5.40 -2.76
CA TRP A 17 -26.23 5.92 -2.03
C TRP A 17 -26.61 6.55 -0.69
N ASP A 18 -27.73 7.24 -0.63
CA ASP A 18 -28.22 7.85 0.62
C ASP A 18 -28.72 6.77 1.58
N ARG A 19 -29.50 5.82 1.08
CA ARG A 19 -30.01 4.69 1.86
C ARG A 19 -28.88 3.86 2.47
N GLU A 20 -27.89 3.47 1.67
CA GLU A 20 -26.75 2.70 2.16
C GLU A 20 -25.82 3.52 3.07
N THR A 21 -25.71 4.83 2.86
CA THR A 21 -24.99 5.71 3.78
C THR A 21 -25.63 5.72 5.17
N GLN A 22 -26.96 5.79 5.24
CA GLN A 22 -27.70 5.74 6.52
C GLN A 22 -27.56 4.37 7.19
N HIS A 23 -27.64 3.28 6.43
CA HIS A 23 -27.42 1.91 6.92
C HIS A 23 -26.06 1.77 7.58
N LEU A 24 -24.98 2.23 6.91
CA LEU A 24 -23.62 2.16 7.44
C LEU A 24 -23.40 3.05 8.67
N ARG A 25 -24.05 4.21 8.74
CA ARG A 25 -24.02 5.04 9.96
C ARG A 25 -24.66 4.35 11.15
N GLY A 26 -25.77 3.63 10.92
CA GLY A 26 -26.39 2.77 11.95
C GLY A 26 -25.44 1.65 12.39
N GLY A 27 -24.79 0.99 11.43
CA GLY A 27 -23.77 -0.02 11.68
C GLY A 27 -22.60 0.49 12.52
N GLU A 28 -22.09 1.68 12.22
CA GLU A 28 -21.02 2.31 13.00
C GLU A 28 -21.38 2.42 14.49
N GLN A 29 -22.58 2.83 14.81
CA GLN A 29 -23.04 2.93 16.21
C GLN A 29 -23.06 1.57 16.90
N VAL A 30 -23.48 0.51 16.20
CA VAL A 30 -23.45 -0.87 16.71
C VAL A 30 -22.01 -1.30 16.99
N PHE A 31 -21.06 -1.00 16.09
CA PHE A 31 -19.65 -1.34 16.28
C PHE A 31 -19.03 -0.61 17.48
N ARG A 32 -19.36 0.66 17.69
CA ARG A 32 -18.93 1.41 18.87
C ARG A 32 -19.39 0.74 20.16
N THR A 33 -20.65 0.32 20.21
CA THR A 33 -21.20 -0.42 21.36
C THR A 33 -20.52 -1.78 21.54
N ASN A 34 -20.27 -2.50 20.45
CA ASN A 34 -19.60 -3.82 20.49
C ASN A 34 -18.18 -3.73 21.03
N ILE A 35 -17.43 -2.68 20.72
CA ILE A 35 -16.08 -2.43 21.27
C ILE A 35 -16.17 -2.30 22.80
N GLU A 36 -17.09 -1.52 23.33
CA GLU A 36 -17.23 -1.37 24.78
C GLU A 36 -17.62 -2.69 25.48
N VAL A 37 -18.49 -3.47 24.88
CA VAL A 37 -18.84 -4.82 25.38
C VAL A 37 -17.62 -5.74 25.34
N ALA A 38 -16.84 -5.72 24.27
CA ALA A 38 -15.65 -6.55 24.15
C ALA A 38 -14.59 -6.14 25.17
N LYS A 39 -14.31 -4.84 25.34
CA LYS A 39 -13.38 -4.32 26.36
C LYS A 39 -13.72 -4.88 27.76
N GLN A 40 -14.99 -4.85 28.14
CA GLN A 40 -15.43 -5.40 29.43
C GLN A 40 -15.14 -6.91 29.53
N ARG A 41 -15.42 -7.68 28.47
CA ARG A 41 -15.18 -9.14 28.45
C ARG A 41 -13.70 -9.51 28.50
N PHE A 42 -12.85 -8.69 27.89
CA PHE A 42 -11.41 -8.90 27.88
C PHE A 42 -10.71 -8.26 29.09
N ASN A 43 -11.46 -7.63 30.02
CA ASN A 43 -10.94 -6.89 31.18
C ASN A 43 -9.97 -5.77 30.78
N GLN A 44 -10.25 -5.09 29.67
CA GLN A 44 -9.46 -3.97 29.18
C GLN A 44 -10.01 -2.65 29.73
N THR A 45 -9.14 -1.82 30.28
CA THR A 45 -9.55 -0.56 30.94
C THR A 45 -9.24 0.69 30.13
N GLY A 46 -8.45 0.57 29.07
CA GLY A 46 -8.06 1.68 28.21
C GLY A 46 -7.43 1.19 26.89
N GLY A 47 -6.83 2.11 26.16
CA GLY A 47 -6.18 1.81 24.90
C GLY A 47 -7.09 1.96 23.67
N ILE A 48 -6.49 1.70 22.50
CA ILE A 48 -7.18 1.66 21.21
C ILE A 48 -7.48 0.20 20.89
N HIS A 49 -8.73 -0.09 20.63
CA HIS A 49 -9.21 -1.43 20.30
C HIS A 49 -9.91 -1.43 18.96
N THR A 50 -9.82 -2.54 18.22
CA THR A 50 -10.41 -2.70 16.91
C THR A 50 -11.43 -3.83 16.88
N ALA A 51 -12.58 -3.57 16.25
CA ALA A 51 -13.54 -4.61 15.90
C ALA A 51 -13.68 -4.62 14.37
N GLN A 52 -13.60 -5.80 13.77
CA GLN A 52 -13.66 -5.99 12.33
C GLN A 52 -14.81 -6.94 11.99
N MET A 53 -15.45 -6.71 10.86
CA MET A 53 -16.43 -7.61 10.29
C MET A 53 -16.22 -7.71 8.79
N MET A 54 -16.17 -8.93 8.29
CA MET A 54 -16.14 -9.24 6.87
C MET A 54 -17.26 -10.24 6.56
N TYR A 55 -18.06 -9.92 5.54
CA TYR A 55 -19.11 -10.83 5.05
C TYR A 55 -19.26 -10.65 3.54
N GLY A 56 -19.67 -11.72 2.88
CA GLY A 56 -19.85 -11.72 1.46
C GLY A 56 -20.21 -13.10 0.91
N CYS A 57 -20.24 -13.16 -0.41
CA CYS A 57 -20.53 -14.38 -1.15
C CYS A 57 -19.58 -14.56 -2.31
N GLU A 58 -19.39 -15.81 -2.69
CA GLU A 58 -18.61 -16.23 -3.85
C GLU A 58 -19.49 -17.09 -4.75
N LEU A 59 -19.32 -16.92 -6.04
CA LEU A 59 -19.96 -17.72 -7.07
C LEU A 59 -18.88 -18.27 -8.01
N ASP A 60 -18.67 -19.59 -7.97
CA ASP A 60 -17.75 -20.27 -8.88
C ASP A 60 -18.35 -20.48 -10.27
N ASP A 61 -17.49 -20.76 -11.24
CA ASP A 61 -17.91 -21.01 -12.63
C ASP A 61 -18.83 -22.24 -12.79
N ASP A 62 -18.75 -23.20 -11.85
CA ASP A 62 -19.63 -24.38 -11.81
C ASP A 62 -20.98 -24.12 -11.11
N GLY A 63 -21.23 -22.89 -10.69
CA GLY A 63 -22.45 -22.48 -9.97
C GLY A 63 -22.40 -22.71 -8.47
N THR A 64 -21.30 -23.20 -7.91
CA THR A 64 -21.14 -23.36 -6.46
C THR A 64 -21.17 -22.02 -5.75
N ILE A 65 -22.02 -21.87 -4.76
CA ILE A 65 -22.17 -20.67 -3.94
C ILE A 65 -21.53 -20.90 -2.58
N ARG A 66 -20.66 -19.97 -2.16
CA ARG A 66 -20.14 -19.88 -0.79
C ARG A 66 -20.50 -18.54 -0.19
N GLY A 67 -20.79 -18.55 1.09
CA GLY A 67 -21.03 -17.33 1.87
C GLY A 67 -20.23 -17.36 3.15
N PHE A 68 -19.83 -16.20 3.63
CA PHE A 68 -19.07 -16.08 4.87
C PHE A 68 -19.51 -14.85 5.68
N ASN A 69 -19.40 -14.95 7.01
CA ASN A 69 -19.54 -13.85 7.95
C ASN A 69 -18.57 -14.08 9.10
N LEU A 70 -17.54 -13.26 9.15
CA LEU A 70 -16.40 -13.37 10.06
C LEU A 70 -16.30 -12.09 10.87
N GLN A 71 -16.04 -12.21 12.16
CA GLN A 71 -15.78 -11.06 13.03
C GLN A 71 -14.50 -11.26 13.81
N GLY A 72 -13.70 -10.19 13.87
CA GLY A 72 -12.44 -10.12 14.57
C GLY A 72 -12.45 -9.06 15.67
N TYR A 73 -11.57 -9.25 16.65
CA TYR A 73 -11.33 -8.29 17.71
C TYR A 73 -9.81 -8.19 17.98
N ASP A 74 -9.27 -6.97 17.95
CA ASP A 74 -7.84 -6.66 18.12
C ASP A 74 -6.92 -7.48 17.18
N GLY A 75 -7.36 -7.71 15.95
CA GLY A 75 -6.61 -8.43 14.93
C GLY A 75 -6.74 -9.95 14.97
N GLU A 76 -7.43 -10.50 15.97
CA GLU A 76 -7.64 -11.94 16.13
C GLU A 76 -9.07 -12.34 15.76
N ASP A 77 -9.25 -13.57 15.30
CA ASP A 77 -10.56 -14.15 15.03
C ASP A 77 -11.38 -14.20 16.33
N PHE A 78 -12.63 -13.76 16.24
CA PHE A 78 -13.56 -13.76 17.37
C PHE A 78 -14.70 -14.74 17.17
N ILE A 79 -15.51 -14.56 16.12
CA ILE A 79 -16.64 -15.43 15.84
C ILE A 79 -16.96 -15.48 14.35
N SER A 80 -17.37 -16.64 13.84
CA SER A 80 -17.76 -16.85 12.44
C SER A 80 -19.06 -17.61 12.33
N LEU A 81 -19.81 -17.38 11.24
CA LEU A 81 -21.05 -18.10 10.95
C LEU A 81 -20.76 -19.33 10.10
N ASP A 82 -21.13 -20.51 10.56
CA ASP A 82 -21.15 -21.73 9.76
C ASP A 82 -22.53 -21.89 9.11
N LEU A 83 -22.57 -21.76 7.79
CA LEU A 83 -23.81 -21.88 6.99
C LEU A 83 -24.29 -23.32 6.82
N ASN A 84 -23.45 -24.32 7.08
CA ASN A 84 -23.84 -25.73 6.99
C ASN A 84 -24.64 -26.16 8.22
N THR A 85 -24.14 -25.80 9.38
CA THR A 85 -24.75 -26.11 10.66
C THR A 85 -25.76 -25.06 11.14
N LEU A 86 -25.72 -23.86 10.53
CA LEU A 86 -26.50 -22.69 10.96
C LEU A 86 -26.25 -22.32 12.42
N THR A 87 -24.99 -22.36 12.80
CA THR A 87 -24.52 -21.98 14.14
C THR A 87 -23.30 -21.05 14.03
N TRP A 88 -23.05 -20.34 15.10
CA TRP A 88 -21.83 -19.55 15.22
C TRP A 88 -20.67 -20.39 15.77
N THR A 89 -19.48 -20.17 15.27
CA THR A 89 -18.23 -20.78 15.75
C THR A 89 -17.42 -19.74 16.51
N ALA A 90 -17.18 -20.00 17.79
CA ALA A 90 -16.34 -19.15 18.64
C ALA A 90 -14.86 -19.51 18.44
N ALA A 91 -14.02 -18.53 18.08
CA ALA A 91 -12.59 -18.75 17.88
C ALA A 91 -11.80 -18.79 19.21
N ASN A 92 -12.37 -18.23 20.28
CA ASN A 92 -11.74 -18.20 21.59
C ASN A 92 -12.79 -18.26 22.73
N GLN A 93 -12.31 -18.47 23.97
CA GLN A 93 -13.17 -18.61 25.13
C GLN A 93 -14.06 -17.38 25.41
N LYS A 94 -13.60 -16.18 25.09
CA LYS A 94 -14.36 -14.94 25.29
C LYS A 94 -15.53 -14.80 24.31
N ALA A 95 -15.44 -15.45 23.15
CA ALA A 95 -16.49 -15.47 22.14
C ALA A 95 -17.61 -16.49 22.46
N VAL A 96 -17.39 -17.46 23.36
CA VAL A 96 -18.37 -18.52 23.69
C VAL A 96 -19.71 -17.93 24.18
N ILE A 97 -19.68 -16.89 24.99
CA ILE A 97 -20.89 -16.21 25.45
C ILE A 97 -21.67 -15.59 24.28
N THR A 98 -20.96 -15.01 23.34
CA THR A 98 -21.58 -14.46 22.13
C THR A 98 -22.20 -15.56 21.29
N LYS A 99 -21.45 -16.65 21.05
CA LYS A 99 -21.98 -17.84 20.36
C LYS A 99 -23.28 -18.33 20.99
N GLN A 100 -23.29 -18.62 22.29
CA GLN A 100 -24.47 -19.11 23.00
C GLN A 100 -25.66 -18.16 22.84
N THR A 101 -25.44 -16.84 22.93
CA THR A 101 -26.51 -15.86 22.79
C THR A 101 -27.02 -15.74 21.34
N TRP A 102 -26.11 -15.83 20.37
CA TRP A 102 -26.45 -15.65 18.97
C TRP A 102 -27.06 -16.91 18.35
N ASP A 103 -26.65 -18.09 18.77
CA ASP A 103 -27.27 -19.35 18.33
C ASP A 103 -28.76 -19.42 18.69
N LEU A 104 -29.18 -18.76 19.76
CA LEU A 104 -30.61 -18.69 20.14
C LEU A 104 -31.43 -17.77 19.22
N LYS A 105 -30.74 -16.92 18.40
CA LYS A 105 -31.40 -15.99 17.49
C LYS A 105 -31.60 -16.60 16.10
N HIS A 106 -32.37 -17.69 16.02
CA HIS A 106 -32.57 -18.46 14.78
C HIS A 106 -33.02 -17.60 13.58
N GLN A 107 -33.94 -16.66 13.79
CA GLN A 107 -34.38 -15.75 12.70
C GLN A 107 -33.25 -14.90 12.14
N HIS A 108 -32.34 -14.45 13.00
CA HIS A 108 -31.17 -13.68 12.57
C HIS A 108 -30.19 -14.52 11.74
N ILE A 109 -29.97 -15.78 12.16
CA ILE A 109 -29.13 -16.72 11.39
C ILE A 109 -29.74 -17.04 10.03
N GLN A 110 -31.06 -17.27 9.98
CA GLN A 110 -31.78 -17.49 8.72
C GLN A 110 -31.74 -16.25 7.82
N GLY A 111 -31.80 -15.05 8.39
CA GLY A 111 -31.60 -13.79 7.67
C GLY A 111 -30.21 -13.72 7.01
N TRP A 112 -29.16 -14.07 7.73
CA TRP A 112 -27.81 -14.16 7.17
C TRP A 112 -27.69 -15.21 6.07
N LYS A 113 -28.25 -16.41 6.27
CA LYS A 113 -28.28 -17.46 5.24
C LYS A 113 -28.91 -16.96 3.96
N ASN A 114 -30.11 -16.38 4.05
CA ASN A 114 -30.83 -15.85 2.91
C ASN A 114 -30.04 -14.73 2.20
N TYR A 115 -29.46 -13.81 3.00
CA TYR A 115 -28.64 -12.74 2.44
C TYR A 115 -27.42 -13.30 1.69
N LEU A 116 -26.63 -14.16 2.32
CA LEU A 116 -25.35 -14.64 1.77
C LEU A 116 -25.53 -15.57 0.58
N GLN A 117 -26.61 -16.38 0.54
CA GLN A 117 -26.82 -17.37 -0.51
C GLN A 117 -27.76 -16.92 -1.64
N ILE A 118 -28.52 -15.85 -1.43
CA ILE A 118 -29.50 -15.36 -2.43
C ILE A 118 -29.22 -13.89 -2.71
N THR A 119 -29.51 -12.99 -1.78
CA THR A 119 -29.46 -11.54 -2.02
C THR A 119 -28.05 -11.08 -2.48
N CYS A 120 -27.01 -11.60 -1.84
CA CYS A 120 -25.62 -11.26 -2.19
C CYS A 120 -25.28 -11.73 -3.62
N ILE A 121 -25.72 -12.91 -4.02
CA ILE A 121 -25.53 -13.46 -5.36
C ILE A 121 -26.30 -12.65 -6.42
N ASP A 122 -27.52 -12.23 -6.09
CA ASP A 122 -28.30 -11.35 -6.99
C ASP A 122 -27.57 -10.00 -7.22
N TRP A 123 -27.02 -9.40 -6.15
CA TRP A 123 -26.22 -8.20 -6.26
C TRP A 123 -24.90 -8.42 -7.02
N LEU A 124 -24.22 -9.54 -6.78
CA LEU A 124 -23.00 -9.92 -7.51
C LEU A 124 -23.27 -10.00 -9.01
N ASN A 125 -24.31 -10.73 -9.42
CA ASN A 125 -24.71 -10.86 -10.82
C ASN A 125 -25.06 -9.49 -11.42
N LYS A 126 -25.82 -8.67 -10.71
CA LYS A 126 -26.16 -7.32 -11.13
C LYS A 126 -24.92 -6.44 -11.37
N TYR A 127 -23.92 -6.52 -10.50
CA TYR A 127 -22.67 -5.78 -10.67
C TYR A 127 -21.83 -6.33 -11.82
N LEU A 128 -21.81 -7.64 -12.02
CA LEU A 128 -21.14 -8.27 -13.17
C LEU A 128 -21.76 -7.83 -14.49
N ASP A 129 -23.08 -7.73 -14.56
CA ASP A 129 -23.78 -7.31 -15.78
C ASP A 129 -23.43 -5.87 -16.20
N HIS A 130 -23.29 -4.95 -15.24
CA HIS A 130 -22.99 -3.54 -15.50
C HIS A 130 -21.48 -3.24 -15.54
N GLY A 131 -20.67 -4.02 -14.83
CA GLY A 131 -19.24 -3.80 -14.65
C GLY A 131 -18.34 -4.73 -15.46
N ARG A 132 -18.90 -5.61 -16.29
CA ARG A 132 -18.17 -6.69 -16.99
C ARG A 132 -16.90 -6.23 -17.66
N ASP A 133 -16.97 -5.18 -18.48
CA ASP A 133 -15.82 -4.65 -19.23
C ASP A 133 -14.67 -4.17 -18.34
N THR A 134 -14.99 -3.77 -17.13
CA THR A 134 -13.99 -3.32 -16.13
C THR A 134 -13.52 -4.47 -15.26
N LEU A 135 -14.46 -5.27 -14.73
CA LEU A 135 -14.19 -6.34 -13.76
C LEU A 135 -13.49 -7.55 -14.36
N GLN A 136 -13.75 -7.85 -15.64
CA GLN A 136 -13.11 -8.95 -16.37
C GLN A 136 -11.85 -8.53 -17.12
N LYS A 137 -11.47 -7.23 -17.04
CA LYS A 137 -10.27 -6.74 -17.69
C LYS A 137 -9.03 -7.41 -17.11
N LYS A 138 -8.25 -8.02 -18.00
CA LYS A 138 -6.94 -8.56 -17.64
C LYS A 138 -5.90 -7.45 -17.74
N VAL A 139 -5.19 -7.19 -16.66
CA VAL A 139 -4.14 -6.17 -16.57
C VAL A 139 -2.83 -6.86 -16.21
N PRO A 140 -1.79 -6.74 -17.03
CA PRO A 140 -0.49 -7.36 -16.75
C PRO A 140 0.21 -6.70 -15.56
N PRO A 141 1.05 -7.47 -14.83
CA PRO A 141 1.83 -6.92 -13.73
C PRO A 141 2.98 -6.03 -14.24
N VAL A 142 3.23 -4.96 -13.48
CA VAL A 142 4.50 -4.24 -13.56
C VAL A 142 5.46 -4.89 -12.57
N VAL A 143 6.59 -5.39 -13.07
CA VAL A 143 7.57 -6.13 -12.26
C VAL A 143 8.83 -5.31 -12.04
N SER A 144 9.25 -5.19 -10.77
CA SER A 144 10.44 -4.46 -10.35
C SER A 144 11.30 -5.31 -9.43
N LEU A 145 12.62 -5.14 -9.52
CA LEU A 145 13.58 -5.67 -8.57
C LEU A 145 13.98 -4.56 -7.59
N LEU A 146 13.97 -4.87 -6.30
CA LEU A 146 14.35 -3.95 -5.22
C LEU A 146 15.43 -4.60 -4.37
N HIS A 147 16.49 -3.86 -4.10
CA HIS A 147 17.58 -4.30 -3.23
C HIS A 147 18.07 -3.09 -2.44
N ARG A 148 17.89 -3.11 -1.14
CA ARG A 148 18.24 -1.97 -0.30
C ARG A 148 19.74 -1.83 -0.09
N ASP A 149 20.38 -2.94 0.25
CA ASP A 149 21.81 -3.06 0.54
C ASP A 149 22.26 -4.52 0.47
N ASP A 150 23.57 -4.77 0.48
CA ASP A 150 24.16 -6.11 0.34
C ASP A 150 23.77 -7.11 1.44
N SER A 151 23.24 -6.63 2.57
CA SER A 151 22.78 -7.46 3.69
C SER A 151 21.28 -7.77 3.65
N SER A 152 20.55 -7.12 2.77
CA SER A 152 19.09 -7.28 2.63
C SER A 152 18.75 -8.27 1.53
N PRO A 153 17.58 -8.96 1.59
CA PRO A 153 17.13 -9.81 0.49
C PRO A 153 16.84 -9.00 -0.78
N VAL A 154 17.04 -9.62 -1.93
CA VAL A 154 16.57 -9.10 -3.22
C VAL A 154 15.07 -9.38 -3.33
N ILE A 155 14.28 -8.36 -3.57
CA ILE A 155 12.83 -8.45 -3.67
C ILE A 155 12.42 -8.33 -5.13
N CYS A 156 11.63 -9.29 -5.61
CA CYS A 156 10.87 -9.17 -6.84
C CYS A 156 9.43 -8.79 -6.50
N HIS A 157 8.99 -7.64 -6.99
CA HIS A 157 7.69 -7.07 -6.73
C HIS A 157 6.89 -6.93 -8.01
N ALA A 158 5.76 -7.62 -8.06
CA ALA A 158 4.76 -7.49 -9.12
C ALA A 158 3.56 -6.71 -8.59
N THR A 159 3.09 -5.69 -9.31
CA THR A 159 1.95 -4.86 -8.89
C THR A 159 1.12 -4.38 -10.06
N GLY A 160 -0.11 -3.94 -9.79
CA GLY A 160 -1.03 -3.38 -10.79
C GLY A 160 -1.73 -4.42 -11.65
N PHE A 161 -1.69 -5.70 -11.30
CA PHE A 161 -2.27 -6.78 -12.11
C PHE A 161 -3.70 -7.13 -11.69
N SER A 162 -4.45 -7.65 -12.64
CA SER A 162 -5.80 -8.21 -12.46
C SER A 162 -6.04 -9.31 -13.52
N PRO A 163 -6.63 -10.44 -13.13
CA PRO A 163 -7.07 -10.90 -11.81
C PRO A 163 -5.93 -11.20 -10.84
N SER A 164 -6.25 -11.61 -9.61
CA SER A 164 -5.29 -11.81 -8.51
C SER A 164 -4.34 -13.00 -8.68
N GLY A 165 -4.64 -13.94 -9.57
CA GLY A 165 -3.86 -15.16 -9.81
C GLY A 165 -2.54 -14.84 -10.51
N VAL A 166 -1.42 -14.97 -9.81
CA VAL A 166 -0.06 -14.77 -10.32
C VAL A 166 0.88 -15.84 -9.75
N VAL A 167 1.73 -16.40 -10.60
CA VAL A 167 2.81 -17.30 -10.20
C VAL A 167 4.12 -16.53 -10.27
N MET A 168 4.93 -16.59 -9.21
CA MET A 168 6.24 -15.95 -9.15
C MET A 168 7.26 -16.92 -8.54
N PHE A 169 8.44 -16.99 -9.12
CA PHE A 169 9.53 -17.83 -8.62
C PHE A 169 10.90 -17.26 -8.98
N TRP A 170 11.90 -17.64 -8.20
CA TRP A 170 13.30 -17.33 -8.44
C TRP A 170 14.01 -18.48 -9.14
N GLN A 171 14.97 -18.15 -10.00
CA GLN A 171 15.85 -19.12 -10.65
C GLN A 171 17.31 -18.69 -10.48
N LYS A 172 18.19 -19.65 -10.29
CA LYS A 172 19.65 -19.53 -10.35
C LYS A 172 20.15 -20.35 -11.54
N ASP A 173 20.80 -19.73 -12.50
CA ASP A 173 21.31 -20.39 -13.72
C ASP A 173 20.25 -21.23 -14.44
N ARG A 174 18.99 -20.72 -14.49
CA ARG A 174 17.78 -21.35 -15.07
C ARG A 174 17.17 -22.50 -14.26
N LEU A 175 17.68 -22.78 -13.06
CA LEU A 175 17.09 -23.76 -12.16
C LEU A 175 16.26 -23.04 -11.11
N GLU A 176 15.04 -23.52 -10.89
CA GLU A 176 14.13 -22.94 -9.89
C GLU A 176 14.69 -23.11 -8.48
N LEU A 177 14.60 -22.04 -7.69
CA LEU A 177 15.02 -21.99 -6.29
C LEU A 177 13.82 -22.15 -5.38
N HIS A 178 13.96 -23.00 -4.37
CA HIS A 178 13.00 -23.16 -3.28
C HIS A 178 13.57 -22.75 -1.94
N ASP A 179 14.88 -22.96 -1.76
CA ASP A 179 15.61 -22.57 -0.54
C ASP A 179 15.91 -21.07 -0.58
N ASP A 180 15.94 -20.44 0.60
CA ASP A 180 16.20 -19.01 0.78
C ASP A 180 15.21 -18.06 0.09
N VAL A 181 14.05 -18.58 -0.36
CA VAL A 181 12.97 -17.84 -0.98
C VAL A 181 11.82 -17.67 0.01
N THR A 182 11.41 -16.42 0.23
CA THR A 182 10.20 -16.11 1.00
C THR A 182 9.11 -15.60 0.05
N VAL A 183 7.99 -16.29 0.03
CA VAL A 183 6.83 -15.94 -0.82
C VAL A 183 5.81 -15.16 0.01
N GLY A 184 5.53 -13.93 -0.38
CA GLY A 184 4.46 -13.13 0.22
C GLY A 184 3.09 -13.49 -0.36
N GLU A 185 2.05 -13.12 0.34
CA GLU A 185 0.68 -13.26 -0.14
C GLU A 185 0.35 -12.25 -1.25
N THR A 186 -0.63 -12.59 -2.09
CA THR A 186 -1.23 -11.63 -3.01
C THR A 186 -2.19 -10.74 -2.24
N VAL A 187 -1.97 -9.43 -2.29
CA VAL A 187 -2.77 -8.45 -1.55
C VAL A 187 -3.34 -7.39 -2.50
N PRO A 188 -4.54 -6.83 -2.20
CA PRO A 188 -5.16 -5.83 -3.06
C PRO A 188 -4.50 -4.46 -2.97
N ASN A 189 -4.47 -3.77 -4.11
CA ASN A 189 -4.24 -2.33 -4.20
C ASN A 189 -5.57 -1.58 -4.09
N GLY A 190 -5.72 -0.48 -3.54
CA GLY A 190 -7.01 0.21 -3.37
C GLY A 190 -7.79 0.54 -4.65
N ASP A 191 -7.25 0.28 -5.83
CA ASP A 191 -7.82 0.55 -7.16
C ASP A 191 -8.45 -0.68 -7.85
N GLY A 192 -8.48 -1.84 -7.17
CA GLY A 192 -9.02 -3.10 -7.74
C GLY A 192 -7.97 -3.98 -8.41
N THR A 193 -6.71 -3.55 -8.48
CA THR A 193 -5.58 -4.39 -8.88
C THR A 193 -4.92 -5.04 -7.66
N PHE A 194 -3.96 -5.91 -7.91
CA PHE A 194 -3.27 -6.69 -6.89
C PHE A 194 -1.76 -6.49 -6.95
N GLN A 195 -1.10 -6.87 -5.87
CA GLN A 195 0.35 -6.95 -5.78
C GLN A 195 0.79 -8.20 -5.05
N LYS A 196 1.98 -8.68 -5.40
CA LYS A 196 2.66 -9.80 -4.75
C LYS A 196 4.16 -9.55 -4.76
N ARG A 197 4.86 -10.06 -3.76
CA ARG A 197 6.32 -10.02 -3.69
C ARG A 197 6.89 -11.37 -3.32
N ILE A 198 8.06 -11.67 -3.85
CA ILE A 198 8.91 -12.77 -3.41
C ILE A 198 10.30 -12.23 -3.11
N SER A 199 10.93 -12.73 -2.06
CA SER A 199 12.25 -12.28 -1.62
C SER A 199 13.25 -13.43 -1.72
N LEU A 200 14.46 -13.13 -2.16
CA LEU A 200 15.58 -14.07 -2.22
C LEU A 200 16.69 -13.59 -1.29
N THR A 201 17.06 -14.42 -0.32
CA THR A 201 18.23 -14.20 0.52
C THR A 201 19.44 -14.84 -0.14
N VAL A 202 20.43 -14.03 -0.54
CA VAL A 202 21.62 -14.49 -1.29
C VAL A 202 22.83 -13.66 -0.91
N LEU A 203 23.99 -14.29 -0.85
CA LEU A 203 25.26 -13.61 -0.54
C LEU A 203 25.72 -12.77 -1.74
N PRO A 204 26.38 -11.63 -1.52
CA PRO A 204 26.86 -10.77 -2.61
C PRO A 204 27.84 -11.46 -3.56
N GLU A 205 28.69 -12.38 -3.05
CA GLU A 205 29.57 -13.19 -3.87
C GLU A 205 28.81 -14.12 -4.81
N ASP A 206 27.73 -14.76 -4.35
CA ASP A 206 26.89 -15.61 -5.18
C ASP A 206 26.16 -14.83 -6.27
N LEU A 207 25.65 -13.62 -5.93
CA LEU A 207 25.04 -12.73 -6.92
C LEU A 207 26.00 -12.34 -8.05
N ARG A 208 27.31 -12.23 -7.75
CA ARG A 208 28.33 -11.93 -8.77
C ARG A 208 28.77 -13.14 -9.59
N GLY A 209 28.62 -14.34 -9.03
CA GLY A 209 29.08 -15.59 -9.66
C GLY A 209 28.05 -16.32 -10.50
N HIS A 210 26.77 -16.00 -10.36
CA HIS A 210 25.64 -16.70 -10.97
C HIS A 210 24.59 -15.76 -11.54
N VAL A 211 23.77 -16.27 -12.46
CA VAL A 211 22.65 -15.51 -13.03
C VAL A 211 21.39 -15.82 -12.24
N TYR A 212 20.86 -14.80 -11.55
CA TYR A 212 19.59 -14.88 -10.84
C TYR A 212 18.50 -14.20 -11.63
N THR A 213 17.34 -14.83 -11.75
CA THR A 213 16.18 -14.26 -12.43
C THR A 213 14.92 -14.45 -11.59
N CYS A 214 14.06 -13.43 -11.60
CA CYS A 214 12.69 -13.54 -11.13
C CYS A 214 11.79 -13.72 -12.35
N THR A 215 10.98 -14.77 -12.34
CA THR A 215 9.99 -15.04 -13.36
C THR A 215 8.60 -14.83 -12.79
N VAL A 216 7.75 -14.11 -13.56
CA VAL A 216 6.37 -13.79 -13.20
C VAL A 216 5.46 -14.24 -14.34
N GLN A 217 4.48 -15.08 -14.00
CA GLN A 217 3.48 -15.62 -14.92
C GLN A 217 2.10 -15.10 -14.53
N HIS A 218 1.39 -14.53 -15.49
CA HIS A 218 0.04 -14.01 -15.27
C HIS A 218 -0.85 -14.26 -16.50
N ILE A 219 -2.12 -14.53 -16.28
CA ILE A 219 -3.09 -14.86 -17.33
C ILE A 219 -3.34 -13.72 -18.34
N SER A 220 -2.92 -12.51 -18.04
CA SER A 220 -3.03 -11.35 -18.95
C SER A 220 -1.96 -11.35 -20.05
N ASP A 221 -0.88 -12.10 -19.87
CA ASP A 221 0.24 -12.18 -20.81
C ASP A 221 0.47 -13.63 -21.21
N ASN A 222 0.74 -13.87 -22.49
CA ASN A 222 1.08 -15.19 -23.00
C ASN A 222 2.55 -15.55 -22.81
N HIS A 223 3.35 -14.61 -22.29
CA HIS A 223 4.78 -14.77 -22.08
C HIS A 223 5.14 -14.45 -20.63
N ASP A 224 6.11 -15.19 -20.12
CA ASP A 224 6.66 -14.95 -18.80
C ASP A 224 7.39 -13.61 -18.78
N ILE A 225 7.16 -12.82 -17.74
CA ILE A 225 7.93 -11.60 -17.47
C ILE A 225 9.16 -12.02 -16.65
N VAL A 226 10.35 -11.91 -17.25
CA VAL A 226 11.62 -12.31 -16.61
C VAL A 226 12.44 -11.07 -16.30
N LYS A 227 12.84 -10.93 -15.05
CA LYS A 227 13.76 -9.88 -14.58
C LYS A 227 15.05 -10.52 -14.09
N THR A 228 16.16 -10.11 -14.69
CA THR A 228 17.50 -10.57 -14.28
C THR A 228 18.06 -9.64 -13.22
N VAL A 229 18.64 -10.20 -12.16
CA VAL A 229 19.31 -9.43 -11.10
C VAL A 229 20.60 -8.84 -11.68
N MET A 230 20.54 -7.57 -12.06
CA MET A 230 21.67 -6.77 -12.53
C MET A 230 21.58 -5.39 -11.89
N GLU A 231 22.70 -4.77 -11.59
CA GLU A 231 22.78 -3.47 -10.92
C GLU A 231 21.87 -2.40 -11.58
N LYS A 232 21.83 -2.38 -12.90
CA LYS A 232 20.99 -1.43 -13.68
C LYS A 232 19.48 -1.70 -13.61
N GLU A 233 19.06 -2.91 -13.25
CA GLU A 233 17.64 -3.33 -13.16
C GLU A 233 17.09 -3.21 -11.73
N ILE A 234 17.97 -2.99 -10.75
CA ILE A 234 17.61 -2.93 -9.34
C ILE A 234 17.27 -1.49 -8.95
N LEU A 235 16.09 -1.31 -8.39
CA LEU A 235 15.70 -0.06 -7.75
C LEU A 235 16.25 -0.04 -6.32
N SER A 236 17.23 0.82 -6.05
CA SER A 236 17.86 0.96 -4.74
C SER A 236 17.80 2.40 -4.24
N ASN A 237 17.59 2.57 -2.94
CA ASN A 237 17.67 3.87 -2.29
C ASN A 237 19.11 4.41 -2.17
N SER A 238 20.12 3.55 -2.35
CA SER A 238 21.54 3.94 -2.30
C SER A 238 21.98 4.81 -3.50
N ASN A 239 21.21 4.80 -4.59
CA ASN A 239 21.44 5.69 -5.73
C ASN A 239 20.96 7.15 -5.53
N SER A 240 20.42 7.49 -4.38
CA SER A 240 20.12 8.87 -3.97
C SER A 240 21.33 9.56 -3.32
N GLY A 241 22.53 8.96 -3.37
CA GLY A 241 23.77 9.62 -3.01
C GLY A 241 23.97 10.84 -3.91
N HIS A 242 23.97 12.04 -3.34
CA HIS A 242 24.45 13.22 -4.03
C HIS A 242 25.79 12.86 -4.68
N PRO A 243 25.92 13.01 -5.99
CA PRO A 243 27.16 12.64 -6.64
C PRO A 243 28.29 13.43 -5.94
N LEU A 244 29.32 12.71 -5.50
CA LEU A 244 30.53 13.32 -4.90
C LEU A 244 31.06 14.48 -5.75
N THR A 245 30.73 14.47 -7.03
CA THR A 245 30.95 15.57 -7.99
C THR A 245 30.29 16.89 -7.60
N LEU A 246 29.07 16.90 -7.03
CA LEU A 246 28.45 18.16 -6.59
C LEU A 246 29.15 18.72 -5.33
N ILE A 247 29.54 17.85 -4.40
CA ILE A 247 30.29 18.31 -3.20
C ILE A 247 31.66 18.84 -3.62
N SER A 248 32.37 18.21 -4.55
CA SER A 248 33.65 18.68 -5.04
C SER A 248 33.52 20.00 -5.82
N VAL A 249 32.44 20.20 -6.58
CA VAL A 249 32.14 21.46 -7.27
C VAL A 249 31.84 22.58 -6.25
N TYR A 250 31.03 22.32 -5.23
CA TYR A 250 30.77 23.32 -4.17
C TYR A 250 32.04 23.69 -3.39
N LEU A 251 32.89 22.72 -3.06
CA LEU A 251 34.19 23.00 -2.40
C LEU A 251 35.12 23.79 -3.28
N SER A 252 35.22 23.50 -4.59
CA SER A 252 36.07 24.21 -5.50
C SER A 252 35.59 25.66 -5.76
N VAL A 253 34.28 25.87 -5.89
CA VAL A 253 33.67 27.21 -6.02
C VAL A 253 33.86 28.03 -4.76
N SER A 254 33.69 27.45 -3.58
CA SER A 254 33.89 28.17 -2.31
C SER A 254 35.36 28.59 -2.10
N LEU A 255 36.33 27.71 -2.47
CA LEU A 255 37.75 28.04 -2.43
C LEU A 255 38.13 29.17 -3.41
N LEU A 256 37.53 29.17 -4.60
CA LEU A 256 37.71 30.25 -5.61
C LEU A 256 37.18 31.60 -5.07
N VAL A 257 35.99 31.62 -4.48
CA VAL A 257 35.41 32.85 -3.90
C VAL A 257 36.27 33.39 -2.77
N VAL A 258 36.79 32.52 -1.91
CA VAL A 258 37.71 32.90 -0.82
C VAL A 258 39.01 33.47 -1.38
N ALA A 259 39.61 32.84 -2.43
CA ALA A 259 40.84 33.32 -3.06
C ALA A 259 40.65 34.69 -3.71
N ILE A 260 39.52 34.91 -4.41
CA ILE A 260 39.15 36.20 -4.99
C ILE A 260 38.98 37.26 -3.90
N GLY A 261 38.30 36.93 -2.81
CA GLY A 261 38.13 37.84 -1.66
C GLY A 261 39.43 38.25 -1.03
N ILE A 262 40.36 37.29 -0.80
CA ILE A 262 41.70 37.58 -0.30
C ILE A 262 42.50 38.45 -1.28
N GLY A 263 42.45 38.15 -2.56
CA GLY A 263 43.09 38.93 -3.62
C GLY A 263 42.59 40.38 -3.65
N ALA A 264 41.29 40.58 -3.64
CA ALA A 264 40.64 41.89 -3.58
C ALA A 264 41.01 42.67 -2.30
N PHE A 265 41.07 42.00 -1.15
CA PHE A 265 41.49 42.59 0.12
C PHE A 265 42.94 43.04 0.14
N LEU A 266 43.85 42.23 -0.46
CA LEU A 266 45.26 42.57 -0.56
C LEU A 266 45.50 43.78 -1.51
N VAL A 267 44.76 43.83 -2.62
CA VAL A 267 44.80 44.97 -3.56
C VAL A 267 44.26 46.25 -2.90
N TRP A 268 43.13 46.13 -2.17
CA TRP A 268 42.55 47.24 -1.41
C TRP A 268 43.50 47.73 -0.34
N ARG A 269 44.13 46.84 0.46
CA ARG A 269 45.13 47.17 1.47
C ARG A 269 46.38 47.85 0.88
N LYS A 270 46.85 47.44 -0.30
CA LYS A 270 47.97 48.04 -1.03
C LYS A 270 47.63 49.44 -1.51
N ARG A 271 46.38 49.70 -1.98
CA ARG A 271 45.88 51.00 -2.36
C ARG A 271 45.66 51.95 -1.18
N SER A 272 45.23 51.44 -0.07
CA SER A 272 45.03 52.21 1.19
C SER A 272 46.35 52.69 1.81
N ASN A 273 47.47 51.97 1.56
CA ASN A 273 48.81 52.37 2.06
C ASN A 273 49.56 53.33 1.12
N SER A 274 49.05 53.63 -0.09
CA SER A 274 49.54 54.69 -0.94
C SER A 274 48.74 55.95 -0.67
N GLY A 275 49.31 56.87 0.18
CA GLY A 275 48.67 58.03 0.76
C GLY A 275 47.89 58.89 -0.25
N PHE A 276 46.58 58.96 -0.04
CA PHE A 276 45.71 59.89 -0.72
C PHE A 276 45.42 61.09 0.17
N VAL A 277 45.86 62.27 -0.22
CA VAL A 277 45.55 63.53 0.42
C VAL A 277 44.10 63.90 0.10
N PRO A 278 43.21 64.15 1.07
CA PRO A 278 41.82 64.48 0.73
C PRO A 278 41.69 65.95 0.31
N ALA A 279 41.11 66.19 -0.86
CA ALA A 279 40.63 67.49 -1.29
C ALA A 279 39.36 67.86 -0.50
N LYS A 280 39.36 69.08 0.09
CA LYS A 280 38.19 69.66 0.81
C LYS A 280 37.08 69.95 -0.20
N SER A 281 35.95 69.29 -0.10
CA SER A 281 34.71 69.68 -0.76
C SER A 281 33.75 70.32 0.23
N LYS A 282 33.22 71.48 -0.11
CA LYS A 282 32.23 72.23 0.66
C LYS A 282 30.87 71.58 0.51
N ILE A 283 30.21 71.35 1.65
CA ILE A 283 28.84 70.87 1.72
C ILE A 283 27.89 72.05 1.55
N TYR A 284 27.01 71.99 0.50
CA TYR A 284 25.79 72.80 0.45
C TYR A 284 24.61 71.94 0.97
N MET A 285 24.01 72.39 2.06
CA MET A 285 22.70 71.84 2.49
C MET A 285 21.60 72.52 1.68
N GLN A 286 20.77 71.74 1.03
CA GLN A 286 19.50 72.17 0.49
C GLN A 286 18.37 71.42 1.23
N LYS A 287 17.61 72.24 1.96
CA LYS A 287 16.40 71.88 2.70
C LYS A 287 15.27 71.74 1.66
N LEU A 288 14.61 70.61 1.64
CA LEU A 288 13.30 70.47 0.97
C LEU A 288 12.27 70.00 1.99
N SER A 289 11.24 70.91 2.12
CA SER A 289 10.08 70.83 2.94
C SER A 289 8.96 70.08 2.20
N THR A 290 8.27 69.23 2.90
CA THR A 290 6.86 68.87 2.90
C THR A 290 6.01 69.06 1.64
N TYR A 291 5.40 67.97 1.16
CA TYR A 291 3.95 67.73 1.21
C TYR A 291 3.70 66.21 1.18
#